data_5ab6c5772101cd3a2f6b8545efe17c32
#
_entry.id   5ab6c5772101cd3a2f6b8545efe17c32
#
_cell.length_a   1.000
_cell.length_b   1.000
_cell.length_c   1.000
_cell.angle_alpha   90.00
_cell.angle_beta   90.00
_cell.angle_gamma   90.00
#
_symmetry.space_group_name_H-M   'P 1'
#
loop_
_entity.id
_entity.type
_entity.pdbx_description
1 polymer ?
#
loop_
_entity_poly.entity_id
_entity_poly.type
_entity_poly.pdbx_seq_one_letter_code
_entity_poly.pdbx_strand_id
1 'polypeptide(L)'
;MYDGLREGLGLERNILVMSLAVFLFGAGEELWKSFLPKYLEALGATVAVIGLFGTTRDFLDAIYQYPGGAISDRIGSRRALVVFAGLAVAGYLIYAFSPGWPFMFVGLAFGMVWTSMASPAMFAMIAERLPRDRRAMGFTVQAILKRVPVMLSPVLGGLLIARLGLMRGMRTALLITAALALIAILTQRRLYNIQFDAGVSASINFLVQFRAMHKALKRLLISDIFIRTCEGMVSVFVVLYVTNVTGVSSLQFGVLVGIQMATSIAAYVPAARLADRYGRKPFVVATFICFSIFPLSVVLSRSFAALVVAFVIGGLRELGEPSRKSMIVDLADPTRRGRTVGLYYLTRSLSITPASVIGGFLWRLNPAIPFFAACAIGLTGTLIFILTVERRYAS
;
A
#
# COMPACT_ATOMS: atom_id res chain seq x y z
N MET A 1 0.18 32.88 18.87
CA MET A 1 1.00 32.37 17.75
C MET A 1 0.84 30.87 17.54
N TYR A 2 0.79 30.01 18.56
CA TYR A 2 0.54 28.56 18.44
C TYR A 2 -0.87 28.21 17.98
N ASP A 3 -1.90 28.94 18.41
CA ASP A 3 -3.31 28.68 18.04
C ASP A 3 -3.61 29.06 16.59
N GLY A 4 -3.03 30.15 16.08
CA GLY A 4 -3.19 30.56 14.68
C GLY A 4 -2.52 29.59 13.67
N LEU A 5 -1.44 28.92 14.06
CA LEU A 5 -0.81 27.85 13.26
C LEU A 5 -1.68 26.57 13.26
N ARG A 6 -2.33 26.23 14.36
CA ARG A 6 -3.28 25.12 14.46
C ARG A 6 -4.52 25.34 13.59
N GLU A 7 -5.11 26.52 13.63
CA GLU A 7 -6.27 26.88 12.80
C GLU A 7 -5.90 26.98 11.32
N GLY A 8 -4.75 27.53 10.99
CA GLY A 8 -4.26 27.66 9.60
C GLY A 8 -3.95 26.33 8.92
N LEU A 9 -3.52 25.31 9.69
CA LEU A 9 -3.21 23.97 9.19
C LEU A 9 -4.42 23.02 9.18
N GLY A 10 -5.63 23.47 9.61
CA GLY A 10 -6.83 22.60 9.70
C GLY A 10 -6.67 21.46 10.71
N LEU A 11 -5.79 21.63 11.71
CA LEU A 11 -5.45 20.62 12.70
C LEU A 11 -6.44 20.65 13.87
N GLU A 12 -7.70 20.34 13.59
CA GLU A 12 -8.65 20.02 14.66
C GLU A 12 -8.16 18.83 15.49
N ARG A 13 -8.44 18.85 16.79
CA ARG A 13 -8.01 17.82 17.76
C ARG A 13 -8.25 16.39 17.27
N ASN A 14 -9.37 16.13 16.60
CA ASN A 14 -9.73 14.80 16.10
C ASN A 14 -8.84 14.35 14.93
N ILE A 15 -8.46 15.28 14.06
CA ILE A 15 -7.55 15.01 12.92
C ILE A 15 -6.13 14.76 13.42
N LEU A 16 -5.68 15.50 14.43
CA LEU A 16 -4.39 15.26 15.08
C LEU A 16 -4.34 13.86 15.70
N VAL A 17 -5.38 13.46 16.45
CA VAL A 17 -5.47 12.13 17.08
C VAL A 17 -5.47 11.03 16.04
N MET A 18 -6.23 11.21 14.95
CA MET A 18 -6.27 10.26 13.84
C MET A 18 -4.90 10.18 13.14
N SER A 19 -4.27 11.33 12.88
CA SER A 19 -2.95 11.40 12.24
C SER A 19 -1.87 10.73 13.10
N LEU A 20 -1.92 10.93 14.42
CA LEU A 20 -1.05 10.26 15.37
C LEU A 20 -1.26 8.74 15.36
N ALA A 21 -2.52 8.27 15.32
CA ALA A 21 -2.80 6.85 15.23
C ALA A 21 -2.24 6.24 13.93
N VAL A 22 -2.47 6.90 12.78
CA VAL A 22 -1.93 6.46 11.48
C VAL A 22 -0.39 6.43 11.50
N PHE A 23 0.24 7.42 12.14
CA PHE A 23 1.69 7.44 12.32
C PHE A 23 2.18 6.27 13.18
N LEU A 24 1.57 6.02 14.33
CA LEU A 24 1.96 4.94 15.24
C LEU A 24 1.77 3.55 14.62
N PHE A 25 0.64 3.31 13.96
CA PHE A 25 0.41 2.06 13.23
C PHE A 25 1.41 1.91 12.08
N GLY A 26 1.59 2.95 11.27
CA GLY A 26 2.55 2.93 10.16
C GLY A 26 3.99 2.69 10.64
N ALA A 27 4.40 3.35 11.73
CA ALA A 27 5.74 3.16 12.31
C ALA A 27 5.95 1.71 12.79
N GLY A 28 4.93 1.11 13.40
CA GLY A 28 4.99 -0.28 13.84
C GLY A 28 4.98 -1.26 12.66
N GLU A 29 4.01 -1.17 11.77
CA GLU A 29 3.85 -2.10 10.65
C GLU A 29 5.07 -2.13 9.73
N GLU A 30 5.65 -0.99 9.41
CA GLU A 30 6.79 -0.91 8.51
C GLU A 30 8.10 -1.46 9.10
N LEU A 31 8.17 -1.70 10.44
CA LEU A 31 9.31 -2.38 11.08
C LEU A 31 9.49 -3.82 10.55
N TRP A 32 8.40 -4.53 10.29
CA TRP A 32 8.43 -5.96 9.97
C TRP A 32 7.86 -6.32 8.60
N LYS A 33 7.01 -5.48 8.03
CA LYS A 33 6.23 -5.77 6.82
C LYS A 33 7.09 -6.20 5.63
N SER A 34 8.20 -5.51 5.38
CA SER A 34 9.13 -5.83 4.30
C SER A 34 9.90 -7.13 4.52
N PHE A 35 10.00 -7.60 5.78
CA PHE A 35 10.69 -8.83 6.16
C PHE A 35 9.73 -10.02 6.36
N LEU A 36 8.41 -9.80 6.27
CA LEU A 36 7.39 -10.81 6.54
C LEU A 36 7.54 -12.08 5.69
N PRO A 37 7.86 -12.01 4.37
CA PRO A 37 8.11 -13.22 3.58
C PRO A 37 9.29 -14.04 4.09
N LYS A 38 10.35 -13.36 4.58
CA LYS A 38 11.51 -14.02 5.18
C LYS A 38 11.18 -14.67 6.53
N TYR A 39 10.29 -14.06 7.30
CA TYR A 39 9.78 -14.64 8.54
C TYR A 39 8.91 -15.87 8.27
N LEU A 40 8.04 -15.84 7.26
CA LEU A 40 7.28 -17.00 6.79
C LEU A 40 8.18 -18.17 6.39
N GLU A 41 9.25 -17.90 5.64
CA GLU A 41 10.27 -18.90 5.28
C GLU A 41 10.89 -19.53 6.53
N ALA A 42 11.27 -18.72 7.51
CA ALA A 42 11.84 -19.21 8.80
C ALA A 42 10.83 -19.99 9.64
N LEU A 43 9.53 -19.77 9.47
CA LEU A 43 8.45 -20.57 10.08
C LEU A 43 8.13 -21.87 9.30
N GLY A 44 8.92 -22.21 8.28
CA GLY A 44 8.78 -23.41 7.49
C GLY A 44 7.84 -23.30 6.28
N ALA A 45 7.44 -22.08 5.88
CA ALA A 45 6.65 -21.88 4.68
C ALA A 45 7.49 -22.11 3.41
N THR A 46 6.96 -22.90 2.48
CA THR A 46 7.54 -23.00 1.14
C THR A 46 7.30 -21.73 0.34
N VAL A 47 8.06 -21.50 -0.72
CA VAL A 47 7.90 -20.34 -1.60
C VAL A 47 6.49 -20.26 -2.20
N ALA A 48 5.87 -21.41 -2.53
CA ALA A 48 4.49 -21.47 -2.99
C ALA A 48 3.50 -20.97 -1.90
N VAL A 49 3.71 -21.33 -0.64
CA VAL A 49 2.91 -20.85 0.51
C VAL A 49 3.10 -19.35 0.71
N ILE A 50 4.32 -18.83 0.53
CA ILE A 50 4.60 -17.39 0.60
C ILE A 50 3.86 -16.65 -0.52
N GLY A 51 3.85 -17.20 -1.72
CA GLY A 51 3.04 -16.68 -2.84
C GLY A 51 1.54 -16.70 -2.53
N LEU A 52 1.04 -17.81 -1.97
CA LEU A 52 -0.35 -17.92 -1.55
C LEU A 52 -0.70 -16.92 -0.45
N PHE A 53 0.23 -16.67 0.49
CA PHE A 53 0.05 -15.65 1.53
C PHE A 53 -0.08 -14.25 0.93
N GLY A 54 0.76 -13.89 -0.07
CA GLY A 54 0.64 -12.65 -0.82
C GLY A 54 -0.70 -12.52 -1.53
N THR A 55 -1.13 -13.57 -2.23
CA THR A 55 -2.46 -13.65 -2.88
C THR A 55 -3.60 -13.47 -1.88
N THR A 56 -3.55 -14.15 -0.72
CA THR A 56 -4.57 -14.02 0.33
C THR A 56 -4.61 -12.60 0.90
N ARG A 57 -3.45 -11.96 1.07
CA ARG A 57 -3.35 -10.57 1.50
C ARG A 57 -4.06 -9.63 0.52
N ASP A 58 -3.76 -9.75 -0.77
CA ASP A 58 -4.32 -8.87 -1.80
C ASP A 58 -5.84 -9.11 -1.98
N PHE A 59 -6.29 -10.36 -1.81
CA PHE A 59 -7.70 -10.72 -1.80
C PHE A 59 -8.44 -10.13 -0.60
N LEU A 60 -7.89 -10.26 0.61
CA LEU A 60 -8.48 -9.68 1.81
C LEU A 60 -8.51 -8.15 1.74
N ASP A 61 -7.48 -7.50 1.19
CA ASP A 61 -7.47 -6.05 0.98
C ASP A 61 -8.62 -5.61 0.07
N ALA A 62 -8.88 -6.34 -1.02
CA ALA A 62 -9.97 -6.06 -1.93
C ALA A 62 -11.35 -6.21 -1.26
N ILE A 63 -11.56 -7.28 -0.47
CA ILE A 63 -12.86 -7.60 0.13
C ILE A 63 -13.14 -6.74 1.36
N TYR A 64 -12.15 -6.45 2.21
CA TYR A 64 -12.33 -5.79 3.50
C TYR A 64 -12.77 -4.32 3.40
N GLN A 65 -12.51 -3.66 2.28
CA GLN A 65 -12.92 -2.26 2.08
C GLN A 65 -14.44 -2.08 2.14
N TYR A 66 -15.21 -3.04 1.62
CA TYR A 66 -16.68 -2.94 1.62
C TYR A 66 -17.30 -3.15 3.02
N PRO A 67 -17.05 -4.26 3.75
CA PRO A 67 -17.56 -4.43 5.10
C PRO A 67 -17.00 -3.39 6.09
N GLY A 68 -15.79 -2.87 5.86
CA GLY A 68 -15.22 -1.79 6.67
C GLY A 68 -16.06 -0.53 6.64
N GLY A 69 -16.51 -0.11 5.45
CA GLY A 69 -17.46 0.99 5.29
C GLY A 69 -18.80 0.69 5.96
N ALA A 70 -19.41 -0.47 5.66
CA ALA A 70 -20.73 -0.84 6.21
C ALA A 70 -20.75 -0.96 7.75
N ILE A 71 -19.67 -1.47 8.36
CA ILE A 71 -19.54 -1.53 9.82
C ILE A 71 -19.38 -0.11 10.39
N SER A 72 -18.54 0.73 9.75
CA SER A 72 -18.36 2.11 10.15
C SER A 72 -19.67 2.90 10.12
N ASP A 73 -20.50 2.69 9.09
CA ASP A 73 -21.82 3.32 8.97
C ASP A 73 -22.80 2.86 10.07
N ARG A 74 -22.71 1.59 10.51
CA ARG A 74 -23.61 1.03 11.53
C ARG A 74 -23.26 1.41 12.96
N ILE A 75 -21.97 1.33 13.33
CA ILE A 75 -21.53 1.52 14.73
C ILE A 75 -20.88 2.88 14.98
N GLY A 76 -20.76 3.70 13.91
CA GLY A 76 -20.07 4.98 13.90
C GLY A 76 -18.55 4.84 13.74
N SER A 77 -17.95 5.74 12.97
CA SER A 77 -16.52 5.68 12.59
C SER A 77 -15.57 5.61 13.78
N ARG A 78 -15.88 6.27 14.90
CA ARG A 78 -15.06 6.21 16.13
C ARG A 78 -14.97 4.79 16.71
N ARG A 79 -16.14 4.14 16.91
CA ARG A 79 -16.19 2.77 17.47
C ARG A 79 -15.58 1.79 16.49
N ALA A 80 -15.86 1.93 15.20
CA ALA A 80 -15.30 1.12 14.14
C ALA A 80 -13.77 1.17 14.14
N LEU A 81 -13.16 2.36 14.17
CA LEU A 81 -11.70 2.52 14.21
C LEU A 81 -11.06 1.85 15.44
N VAL A 82 -11.68 1.97 16.61
CA VAL A 82 -11.18 1.31 17.83
C VAL A 82 -11.30 -0.22 17.73
N VAL A 83 -12.40 -0.73 17.19
CA VAL A 83 -12.60 -2.17 16.99
C VAL A 83 -11.59 -2.71 15.96
N PHE A 84 -11.43 -2.02 14.83
CA PHE A 84 -10.48 -2.40 13.78
C PHE A 84 -9.04 -2.39 14.29
N ALA A 85 -8.67 -1.39 15.07
CA ALA A 85 -7.37 -1.33 15.73
C ALA A 85 -7.16 -2.49 16.73
N GLY A 86 -8.18 -2.82 17.53
CA GLY A 86 -8.12 -3.95 18.48
C GLY A 86 -7.96 -5.29 17.77
N LEU A 87 -8.68 -5.52 16.67
CA LEU A 87 -8.53 -6.73 15.86
C LEU A 87 -7.13 -6.81 15.23
N ALA A 88 -6.59 -5.69 14.74
CA ALA A 88 -5.23 -5.65 14.20
C ALA A 88 -4.17 -6.00 15.26
N VAL A 89 -4.31 -5.49 16.50
CA VAL A 89 -3.44 -5.89 17.62
C VAL A 89 -3.47 -7.39 17.86
N ALA A 90 -4.67 -8.00 17.84
CA ALA A 90 -4.78 -9.46 17.93
C ALA A 90 -4.02 -10.16 16.79
N GLY A 91 -4.13 -9.64 15.56
CA GLY A 91 -3.38 -10.15 14.41
C GLY A 91 -1.86 -10.07 14.60
N TYR A 92 -1.34 -8.95 15.11
CA TYR A 92 0.10 -8.79 15.37
C TYR A 92 0.59 -9.73 16.48
N LEU A 93 -0.22 -9.96 17.51
CA LEU A 93 0.09 -10.92 18.57
C LEU A 93 0.08 -12.36 18.04
N ILE A 94 -0.89 -12.73 17.20
CA ILE A 94 -0.90 -14.03 16.51
C ILE A 94 0.38 -14.19 15.67
N TYR A 95 0.81 -13.19 14.92
CA TYR A 95 2.07 -13.21 14.19
C TYR A 95 3.29 -13.39 15.12
N ALA A 96 3.35 -12.66 16.23
CA ALA A 96 4.47 -12.68 17.14
C ALA A 96 4.64 -14.04 17.84
N PHE A 97 3.54 -14.69 18.22
CA PHE A 97 3.52 -15.97 18.93
C PHE A 97 3.25 -17.18 18.01
N SER A 98 3.24 -16.97 16.70
CA SER A 98 3.00 -18.03 15.73
C SER A 98 4.02 -19.18 15.88
N PRO A 99 3.58 -20.43 16.11
CA PRO A 99 4.46 -21.59 16.17
C PRO A 99 4.88 -22.09 14.77
N GLY A 100 4.15 -21.69 13.70
CA GLY A 100 4.42 -22.09 12.34
C GLY A 100 3.59 -21.27 11.34
N TRP A 101 3.93 -21.39 10.05
CA TRP A 101 3.34 -20.59 8.99
C TRP A 101 1.79 -20.64 8.86
N PRO A 102 1.05 -21.73 9.20
CA PRO A 102 -0.40 -21.73 9.03
C PRO A 102 -1.10 -20.67 9.89
N PHE A 103 -0.59 -20.41 11.10
CA PHE A 103 -1.14 -19.39 11.99
C PHE A 103 -0.96 -17.96 11.44
N MET A 104 0.00 -17.77 10.53
CA MET A 104 0.21 -16.47 9.89
C MET A 104 -1.01 -16.08 9.00
N PHE A 105 -1.73 -17.02 8.42
CA PHE A 105 -2.97 -16.71 7.67
C PHE A 105 -4.09 -16.23 8.60
N VAL A 106 -4.17 -16.79 9.82
CA VAL A 106 -5.10 -16.30 10.84
C VAL A 106 -4.71 -14.89 11.27
N GLY A 107 -3.44 -14.66 11.57
CA GLY A 107 -2.91 -13.34 11.90
C GLY A 107 -3.14 -12.33 10.77
N LEU A 108 -3.03 -12.74 9.50
CA LEU A 108 -3.30 -11.92 8.33
C LEU A 108 -4.76 -11.41 8.31
N ALA A 109 -5.72 -12.33 8.54
CA ALA A 109 -7.13 -11.97 8.54
C ALA A 109 -7.45 -10.89 9.60
N PHE A 110 -6.84 -10.95 10.76
CA PHE A 110 -7.01 -9.94 11.81
C PHE A 110 -6.15 -8.69 11.58
N GLY A 111 -4.89 -8.88 11.19
CA GLY A 111 -3.91 -7.77 11.03
C GLY A 111 -4.31 -6.79 9.92
N MET A 112 -4.89 -7.27 8.83
CA MET A 112 -5.32 -6.42 7.71
C MET A 112 -6.56 -5.59 7.98
N VAL A 113 -7.29 -5.85 9.06
CA VAL A 113 -8.52 -5.12 9.39
C VAL A 113 -8.25 -3.62 9.53
N TRP A 114 -7.17 -3.22 10.21
CA TRP A 114 -6.81 -1.81 10.32
C TRP A 114 -6.47 -1.18 8.96
N THR A 115 -5.60 -1.81 8.20
CA THR A 115 -5.08 -1.25 6.95
C THR A 115 -6.18 -1.08 5.89
N SER A 116 -7.08 -2.07 5.79
CA SER A 116 -8.09 -2.11 4.71
C SER A 116 -9.45 -1.54 5.14
N MET A 117 -9.94 -1.87 6.34
CA MET A 117 -11.28 -1.45 6.80
C MET A 117 -11.28 -0.02 7.38
N ALA A 118 -10.18 0.46 7.97
CA ALA A 118 -10.15 1.79 8.57
C ALA A 118 -10.05 2.92 7.54
N SER A 119 -9.55 2.65 6.33
CA SER A 119 -9.38 3.67 5.29
C SER A 119 -10.67 4.43 4.95
N PRO A 120 -11.82 3.78 4.66
CA PRO A 120 -13.07 4.50 4.40
C PRO A 120 -13.52 5.39 5.55
N ALA A 121 -13.42 4.89 6.79
CA ALA A 121 -13.77 5.65 8.00
C ALA A 121 -12.88 6.89 8.21
N MET A 122 -11.59 6.78 7.90
CA MET A 122 -10.66 7.91 7.96
C MET A 122 -10.98 8.98 6.92
N PHE A 123 -11.28 8.58 5.68
CA PHE A 123 -11.68 9.53 4.64
C PHE A 123 -12.99 10.26 4.96
N ALA A 124 -14.00 9.54 5.50
CA ALA A 124 -15.24 10.12 5.94
C ALA A 124 -15.01 11.18 7.03
N MET A 125 -14.19 10.87 8.03
CA MET A 125 -13.86 11.78 9.13
C MET A 125 -13.21 13.09 8.64
N ILE A 126 -12.27 13.03 7.70
CA ILE A 126 -11.63 14.22 7.11
C ILE A 126 -12.66 15.05 6.34
N ALA A 127 -13.50 14.38 5.53
CA ALA A 127 -14.49 15.04 4.70
C ALA A 127 -15.57 15.77 5.52
N GLU A 128 -15.93 15.26 6.70
CA GLU A 128 -16.94 15.86 7.57
C GLU A 128 -16.42 17.02 8.44
N ARG A 129 -15.18 16.91 8.89
CA ARG A 129 -14.62 17.85 9.87
C ARG A 129 -13.92 19.04 9.26
N LEU A 130 -13.38 18.93 8.05
CA LEU A 130 -12.72 20.06 7.40
C LEU A 130 -13.63 20.75 6.40
N PRO A 131 -13.69 22.09 6.42
CA PRO A 131 -14.25 22.89 5.34
C PRO A 131 -13.62 22.50 4.00
N ARG A 132 -14.36 22.68 2.90
CA ARG A 132 -13.93 22.22 1.57
C ARG A 132 -12.55 22.77 1.14
N ASP A 133 -12.25 24.01 1.51
CA ASP A 133 -10.99 24.72 1.27
C ASP A 133 -9.80 24.16 2.06
N ARG A 134 -10.03 23.51 3.22
CA ARG A 134 -8.97 22.96 4.10
C ARG A 134 -8.80 21.44 4.00
N ARG A 135 -9.69 20.74 3.30
CA ARG A 135 -9.63 19.27 3.15
C ARG A 135 -8.34 18.81 2.49
N ALA A 136 -7.91 19.51 1.45
CA ALA A 136 -6.65 19.20 0.75
C ALA A 136 -5.45 19.25 1.69
N MET A 137 -5.38 20.27 2.57
CA MET A 137 -4.32 20.39 3.56
C MET A 137 -4.35 19.25 4.58
N GLY A 138 -5.54 18.86 5.07
CA GLY A 138 -5.69 17.73 6.00
C GLY A 138 -5.19 16.41 5.40
N PHE A 139 -5.52 16.13 4.15
CA PHE A 139 -5.01 14.95 3.43
C PHE A 139 -3.50 15.02 3.19
N THR A 140 -2.97 16.21 2.91
CA THR A 140 -1.51 16.41 2.70
C THR A 140 -0.73 16.15 3.99
N VAL A 141 -1.16 16.72 5.12
CA VAL A 141 -0.54 16.50 6.43
C VAL A 141 -0.55 15.00 6.78
N GLN A 142 -1.68 14.33 6.60
CA GLN A 142 -1.78 12.89 6.83
C GLN A 142 -0.86 12.07 5.92
N ALA A 143 -0.76 12.44 4.65
CA ALA A 143 0.12 11.77 3.69
C ALA A 143 1.60 11.93 4.07
N ILE A 144 2.02 13.10 4.53
CA ILE A 144 3.41 13.37 4.99
C ILE A 144 3.70 12.56 6.25
N LEU A 145 2.82 12.61 7.26
CA LEU A 145 2.98 11.88 8.51
C LEU A 145 3.06 10.36 8.29
N LYS A 146 2.34 9.83 7.32
CA LYS A 146 2.41 8.42 6.95
C LYS A 146 3.74 8.04 6.28
N ARG A 147 4.39 8.97 5.57
CA ARG A 147 5.61 8.68 4.78
C ARG A 147 6.89 8.60 5.61
N VAL A 148 6.98 9.35 6.72
CA VAL A 148 8.17 9.32 7.60
C VAL A 148 8.41 7.93 8.18
N PRO A 149 7.41 7.22 8.78
CA PRO A 149 7.59 5.85 9.22
C PRO A 149 8.00 4.89 8.10
N VAL A 150 7.36 5.01 6.94
CA VAL A 150 7.64 4.13 5.78
C VAL A 150 9.10 4.22 5.32
N MET A 151 9.75 5.37 5.51
CA MET A 151 11.17 5.57 5.17
C MET A 151 12.12 5.01 6.25
N LEU A 152 11.83 5.23 7.52
CA LEU A 152 12.77 4.94 8.61
C LEU A 152 12.56 3.55 9.24
N SER A 153 11.32 3.09 9.37
CA SER A 153 11.01 1.86 10.07
C SER A 153 11.62 0.60 9.44
N PRO A 154 11.71 0.43 8.11
CA PRO A 154 12.39 -0.74 7.55
C PRO A 154 13.88 -0.83 7.92
N VAL A 155 14.56 0.32 8.05
CA VAL A 155 15.97 0.36 8.50
C VAL A 155 16.07 -0.10 9.97
N LEU A 156 15.17 0.42 10.82
CA LEU A 156 15.10 0.01 12.24
C LEU A 156 14.73 -1.47 12.38
N GLY A 157 13.80 -1.97 11.58
CA GLY A 157 13.43 -3.38 11.51
C GLY A 157 14.60 -4.26 11.11
N GLY A 158 15.33 -3.87 10.05
CA GLY A 158 16.55 -4.53 9.61
C GLY A 158 17.64 -4.56 10.70
N LEU A 159 17.79 -3.45 11.45
CA LEU A 159 18.72 -3.37 12.59
C LEU A 159 18.30 -4.30 13.73
N LEU A 160 17.02 -4.37 14.09
CA LEU A 160 16.50 -5.31 15.08
C LEU A 160 16.79 -6.76 14.69
N ILE A 161 16.54 -7.11 13.42
CA ILE A 161 16.83 -8.46 12.90
C ILE A 161 18.32 -8.75 12.92
N ALA A 162 19.18 -7.79 12.55
CA ALA A 162 20.62 -7.96 12.55
C ALA A 162 21.18 -8.17 13.96
N ARG A 163 20.59 -7.50 14.99
CA ARG A 163 21.03 -7.60 16.38
C ARG A 163 20.51 -8.83 17.11
N LEU A 164 19.24 -9.18 16.90
CA LEU A 164 18.51 -10.20 17.66
C LEU A 164 18.35 -11.53 16.91
N GLY A 165 18.74 -11.58 15.64
CA GLY A 165 18.41 -12.67 14.72
C GLY A 165 16.98 -12.57 14.18
N LEU A 166 16.69 -13.28 13.08
CA LEU A 166 15.42 -13.13 12.34
C LEU A 166 14.19 -13.38 13.22
N MET A 167 14.14 -14.52 13.91
CA MET A 167 12.94 -14.90 14.68
C MET A 167 12.69 -13.96 15.86
N ARG A 168 13.71 -13.65 16.66
CA ARG A 168 13.57 -12.75 17.81
C ARG A 168 13.35 -11.31 17.35
N GLY A 169 14.09 -10.85 16.34
CA GLY A 169 13.94 -9.51 15.78
C GLY A 169 12.54 -9.25 15.23
N MET A 170 11.98 -10.19 14.47
CA MET A 170 10.61 -10.12 13.97
C MET A 170 9.57 -10.11 15.09
N ARG A 171 9.69 -11.02 16.07
CA ARG A 171 8.78 -11.05 17.23
C ARG A 171 8.83 -9.75 18.02
N THR A 172 10.02 -9.20 18.25
CA THR A 172 10.21 -7.91 18.92
C THR A 172 9.56 -6.77 18.13
N ALA A 173 9.76 -6.71 16.81
CA ALA A 173 9.13 -5.70 15.94
C ALA A 173 7.60 -5.78 15.99
N LEU A 174 7.03 -7.00 15.98
CA LEU A 174 5.58 -7.24 16.09
C LEU A 174 5.02 -6.82 17.45
N LEU A 175 5.75 -7.10 18.56
CA LEU A 175 5.37 -6.68 19.92
C LEU A 175 5.45 -5.16 20.07
N ILE A 176 6.48 -4.51 19.52
CA ILE A 176 6.56 -3.03 19.45
C ILE A 176 5.35 -2.49 18.69
N THR A 177 4.99 -3.09 17.55
CA THR A 177 3.82 -2.69 16.76
C THR A 177 2.53 -2.81 17.58
N ALA A 178 2.34 -3.93 18.28
CA ALA A 178 1.18 -4.12 19.15
C ALA A 178 1.12 -3.07 20.29
N ALA A 179 2.26 -2.73 20.89
CA ALA A 179 2.35 -1.69 21.91
C ALA A 179 2.01 -0.29 21.34
N LEU A 180 2.55 0.08 20.18
CA LEU A 180 2.24 1.34 19.49
C LEU A 180 0.76 1.41 19.10
N ALA A 181 0.19 0.31 18.62
CA ALA A 181 -1.23 0.22 18.31
C ALA A 181 -2.12 0.37 19.56
N LEU A 182 -1.74 -0.22 20.70
CA LEU A 182 -2.45 -0.02 21.97
C LEU A 182 -2.39 1.45 22.43
N ILE A 183 -1.25 2.11 22.30
CA ILE A 183 -1.13 3.55 22.57
C ILE A 183 -2.06 4.35 21.66
N ALA A 184 -2.12 4.02 20.38
CA ALA A 184 -3.02 4.64 19.43
C ALA A 184 -4.50 4.44 19.84
N ILE A 185 -4.90 3.23 20.25
CA ILE A 185 -6.25 2.92 20.73
C ILE A 185 -6.61 3.75 21.98
N LEU A 186 -5.71 3.79 22.97
CA LEU A 186 -5.93 4.56 24.20
C LEU A 186 -6.08 6.06 23.91
N THR A 187 -5.25 6.59 22.99
CA THR A 187 -5.31 7.98 22.55
C THR A 187 -6.64 8.26 21.84
N GLN A 188 -7.07 7.39 20.95
CA GLN A 188 -8.36 7.50 20.25
C GLN A 188 -9.54 7.44 21.23
N ARG A 189 -9.54 6.51 22.17
CA ARG A 189 -10.63 6.38 23.16
C ARG A 189 -10.79 7.63 24.03
N ARG A 190 -9.69 8.26 24.45
CA ARG A 190 -9.71 9.42 25.34
C ARG A 190 -10.04 10.75 24.64
N LEU A 191 -9.65 10.89 23.39
CA LEU A 191 -9.57 12.18 22.71
C LEU A 191 -10.63 12.39 21.61
N TYR A 192 -11.28 11.33 21.11
CA TYR A 192 -12.37 11.47 20.13
C TYR A 192 -13.67 11.95 20.77
N ASN A 193 -14.18 13.08 20.28
CA ASN A 193 -15.46 13.66 20.68
C ASN A 193 -16.36 13.81 19.43
N ILE A 194 -17.06 12.71 19.01
CA ILE A 194 -17.85 12.72 17.77
C ILE A 194 -19.11 11.87 17.90
N GLN A 195 -20.24 12.46 17.49
CA GLN A 195 -21.47 11.78 17.08
C GLN A 195 -21.50 11.73 15.55
N PHE A 196 -21.89 10.61 14.97
CA PHE A 196 -21.98 10.41 13.53
C PHE A 196 -23.42 10.11 13.10
N ASP A 197 -23.84 10.71 11.98
CA ASP A 197 -25.02 10.28 11.24
C ASP A 197 -24.64 9.22 10.19
N ALA A 198 -25.42 8.13 10.18
CA ALA A 198 -25.20 7.01 9.28
C ALA A 198 -25.62 7.36 7.85
N GLY A 199 -24.72 7.22 6.90
CA GLY A 199 -25.01 7.36 5.46
C GLY A 199 -25.58 6.07 4.88
N VAL A 200 -26.59 6.18 4.00
CA VAL A 200 -27.24 5.02 3.36
C VAL A 200 -26.39 4.50 2.19
N SER A 201 -25.97 3.25 2.28
CA SER A 201 -25.31 2.52 1.19
C SER A 201 -26.36 1.97 0.21
N ALA A 202 -26.37 2.43 -1.03
CA ALA A 202 -27.26 1.92 -2.07
C ALA A 202 -26.67 0.68 -2.75
N SER A 203 -27.51 -0.32 -3.04
CA SER A 203 -27.12 -1.56 -3.75
C SER A 203 -26.55 -1.28 -5.15
N ILE A 204 -25.51 -2.03 -5.54
CA ILE A 204 -24.76 -1.79 -6.78
C ILE A 204 -24.97 -2.95 -7.75
N ASN A 205 -25.46 -2.65 -8.97
CA ASN A 205 -25.43 -3.60 -10.08
C ASN A 205 -24.10 -3.46 -10.84
N PHE A 206 -23.13 -4.35 -10.51
CA PHE A 206 -21.74 -4.30 -10.92
C PHE A 206 -21.54 -4.33 -12.45
N LEU A 207 -22.25 -5.23 -13.14
CA LEU A 207 -22.12 -5.46 -14.57
C LEU A 207 -22.61 -4.27 -15.42
N VAL A 208 -23.70 -3.64 -14.99
CA VAL A 208 -24.26 -2.46 -15.68
C VAL A 208 -23.28 -1.30 -15.60
N GLN A 209 -22.69 -1.07 -14.43
CA GLN A 209 -21.73 0.04 -14.25
C GLN A 209 -20.41 -0.20 -14.99
N PHE A 210 -19.92 -1.44 -15.05
CA PHE A 210 -18.72 -1.78 -15.82
C PHE A 210 -18.93 -1.57 -17.32
N ARG A 211 -20.08 -1.94 -17.85
CA ARG A 211 -20.45 -1.69 -19.27
C ARG A 211 -20.53 -0.19 -19.59
N ALA A 212 -21.06 0.60 -18.66
CA ALA A 212 -21.20 2.05 -18.83
C ALA A 212 -19.88 2.84 -18.64
N MET A 213 -18.82 2.21 -18.14
CA MET A 213 -17.52 2.85 -17.93
C MET A 213 -16.94 3.39 -19.24
N HIS A 214 -16.40 4.63 -19.21
CA HIS A 214 -15.78 5.29 -20.37
C HIS A 214 -14.67 4.44 -21.00
N LYS A 215 -14.60 4.40 -22.34
CA LYS A 215 -13.62 3.55 -23.07
C LYS A 215 -12.17 3.83 -22.68
N ALA A 216 -11.79 5.11 -22.49
CA ALA A 216 -10.44 5.48 -22.08
C ALA A 216 -10.12 4.97 -20.66
N LEU A 217 -11.10 4.98 -19.73
CA LEU A 217 -10.94 4.45 -18.39
C LEU A 217 -10.77 2.92 -18.39
N LYS A 218 -11.47 2.20 -19.27
CA LYS A 218 -11.25 0.74 -19.47
C LYS A 218 -9.86 0.43 -20.01
N ARG A 219 -9.35 1.22 -20.96
CA ARG A 219 -7.99 1.06 -21.50
C ARG A 219 -6.93 1.33 -20.44
N LEU A 220 -7.11 2.38 -19.62
CA LEU A 220 -6.26 2.66 -18.47
C LEU A 220 -6.31 1.50 -17.45
N LEU A 221 -7.50 0.95 -17.16
CA LEU A 221 -7.69 -0.18 -16.25
C LEU A 221 -6.92 -1.42 -16.74
N ILE A 222 -7.01 -1.77 -18.00
CA ILE A 222 -6.28 -2.92 -18.56
C ILE A 222 -4.78 -2.72 -18.38
N SER A 223 -4.22 -1.57 -18.75
CA SER A 223 -2.81 -1.25 -18.58
C SER A 223 -2.39 -1.32 -17.10
N ASP A 224 -3.22 -0.76 -16.21
CA ASP A 224 -2.95 -0.75 -14.76
C ASP A 224 -2.98 -2.16 -14.15
N ILE A 225 -3.86 -3.05 -14.64
CA ILE A 225 -3.88 -4.47 -14.25
C ILE A 225 -2.54 -5.13 -14.59
N PHE A 226 -2.00 -4.95 -15.81
CA PHE A 226 -0.71 -5.51 -16.21
C PHE A 226 0.43 -4.99 -15.33
N ILE A 227 0.48 -3.68 -15.07
CA ILE A 227 1.51 -3.05 -14.23
C ILE A 227 1.42 -3.55 -12.78
N ARG A 228 0.22 -3.65 -12.21
CA ARG A 228 0.04 -4.13 -10.85
C ARG A 228 0.23 -5.65 -10.73
N THR A 229 -0.04 -6.41 -11.79
CA THR A 229 0.33 -7.84 -11.86
C THR A 229 1.85 -8.00 -11.86
N CYS A 230 2.59 -7.17 -12.62
CA CYS A 230 4.04 -7.12 -12.57
C CYS A 230 4.55 -6.89 -11.13
N GLU A 231 4.03 -5.90 -10.44
CA GLU A 231 4.38 -5.62 -9.03
C GLU A 231 4.01 -6.78 -8.10
N GLY A 232 2.76 -7.25 -8.15
CA GLY A 232 2.23 -8.29 -7.28
C GLY A 232 2.99 -9.61 -7.41
N MET A 233 3.42 -9.96 -8.62
CA MET A 233 4.15 -11.20 -8.90
C MET A 233 5.47 -11.30 -8.13
N VAL A 234 6.16 -10.18 -7.91
CA VAL A 234 7.49 -10.17 -7.28
C VAL A 234 7.52 -9.56 -5.88
N SER A 235 6.49 -8.86 -5.45
CA SER A 235 6.49 -8.05 -4.22
C SER A 235 6.92 -8.82 -2.97
N VAL A 236 6.45 -10.04 -2.80
CA VAL A 236 6.79 -10.91 -1.66
C VAL A 236 8.13 -11.62 -1.86
N PHE A 237 8.66 -11.68 -3.07
CA PHE A 237 9.89 -12.40 -3.42
C PHE A 237 11.12 -11.51 -3.47
N VAL A 238 10.99 -10.18 -3.55
CA VAL A 238 12.13 -9.26 -3.58
C VAL A 238 13.05 -9.47 -2.38
N VAL A 239 12.51 -9.53 -1.15
CA VAL A 239 13.31 -9.76 0.05
C VAL A 239 14.01 -11.12 0.02
N LEU A 240 13.33 -12.16 -0.44
CA LEU A 240 13.90 -13.51 -0.55
C LEU A 240 15.03 -13.54 -1.58
N TYR A 241 14.83 -12.91 -2.74
CA TYR A 241 15.87 -12.85 -3.78
C TYR A 241 17.10 -12.09 -3.29
N VAL A 242 16.88 -10.88 -2.74
CA VAL A 242 17.98 -10.02 -2.27
C VAL A 242 18.72 -10.64 -1.09
N THR A 243 18.05 -11.36 -0.16
CA THR A 243 18.74 -11.96 0.98
C THR A 243 19.30 -13.35 0.69
N ASN A 244 18.57 -14.21 -0.04
CA ASN A 244 18.97 -15.61 -0.25
C ASN A 244 19.87 -15.80 -1.47
N VAL A 245 19.63 -15.03 -2.54
CA VAL A 245 20.37 -15.19 -3.81
C VAL A 245 21.57 -14.25 -3.88
N THR A 246 21.41 -12.96 -3.48
CA THR A 246 22.52 -12.01 -3.52
C THR A 246 23.30 -11.90 -2.20
N GLY A 247 22.84 -12.56 -1.12
CA GLY A 247 23.54 -12.61 0.17
C GLY A 247 23.53 -11.32 0.98
N VAL A 248 22.64 -10.38 0.66
CA VAL A 248 22.52 -9.10 1.36
C VAL A 248 21.91 -9.31 2.75
N SER A 249 22.48 -8.67 3.77
CA SER A 249 21.99 -8.76 5.15
C SER A 249 20.63 -8.07 5.32
N SER A 250 19.88 -8.44 6.37
CA SER A 250 18.59 -7.82 6.68
C SER A 250 18.70 -6.31 6.94
N LEU A 251 19.80 -5.84 7.55
CA LEU A 251 20.05 -4.42 7.74
C LEU A 251 20.24 -3.71 6.38
N GLN A 252 21.07 -4.26 5.51
CA GLN A 252 21.29 -3.72 4.17
C GLN A 252 20.00 -3.72 3.35
N PHE A 253 19.17 -4.77 3.44
CA PHE A 253 17.86 -4.79 2.81
C PHE A 253 16.93 -3.69 3.37
N GLY A 254 16.90 -3.49 4.69
CA GLY A 254 16.18 -2.36 5.29
C GLY A 254 16.63 -1.00 4.77
N VAL A 255 17.94 -0.81 4.59
CA VAL A 255 18.52 0.41 3.98
C VAL A 255 18.05 0.57 2.54
N LEU A 256 18.06 -0.50 1.73
CA LEU A 256 17.55 -0.46 0.34
C LEU A 256 16.08 -0.03 0.29
N VAL A 257 15.23 -0.58 1.15
CA VAL A 257 13.82 -0.17 1.26
C VAL A 257 13.71 1.30 1.70
N GLY A 258 14.53 1.74 2.65
CA GLY A 258 14.62 3.15 3.07
C GLY A 258 14.99 4.08 1.91
N ILE A 259 15.99 3.72 1.10
CA ILE A 259 16.39 4.46 -0.11
C ILE A 259 15.24 4.52 -1.13
N GLN A 260 14.56 3.40 -1.36
CA GLN A 260 13.38 3.34 -2.24
C GLN A 260 12.31 4.34 -1.79
N MET A 261 12.00 4.38 -0.51
CA MET A 261 10.98 5.27 0.04
C MET A 261 11.43 6.73 0.04
N ALA A 262 12.70 7.01 0.35
CA ALA A 262 13.26 8.36 0.25
C ALA A 262 13.20 8.88 -1.18
N THR A 263 13.56 8.06 -2.16
CA THR A 263 13.47 8.40 -3.59
C THR A 263 12.02 8.69 -4.00
N SER A 264 11.07 7.85 -3.57
CA SER A 264 9.64 8.04 -3.81
C SER A 264 9.15 9.39 -3.27
N ILE A 265 9.53 9.75 -2.04
CA ILE A 265 9.14 11.02 -1.41
C ILE A 265 9.77 12.21 -2.17
N ALA A 266 11.06 12.13 -2.49
CA ALA A 266 11.77 13.19 -3.19
C ALA A 266 11.22 13.44 -4.60
N ALA A 267 10.81 12.37 -5.30
CA ALA A 267 10.30 12.43 -6.66
C ALA A 267 8.84 12.91 -6.74
N TYR A 268 8.03 12.68 -5.70
CA TYR A 268 6.56 12.85 -5.76
C TYR A 268 6.12 14.29 -6.03
N VAL A 269 6.67 15.27 -5.30
CA VAL A 269 6.27 16.70 -5.43
C VAL A 269 6.78 17.32 -6.73
N PRO A 270 8.07 17.17 -7.12
CA PRO A 270 8.56 17.67 -8.39
C PRO A 270 7.81 17.08 -9.59
N ALA A 271 7.54 15.77 -9.56
CA ALA A 271 6.83 15.09 -10.63
C ALA A 271 5.40 15.60 -10.80
N ALA A 272 4.67 15.84 -9.70
CA ALA A 272 3.32 16.39 -9.77
C ALA A 272 3.30 17.77 -10.44
N ARG A 273 4.22 18.68 -10.04
CA ARG A 273 4.34 20.03 -10.63
C ARG A 273 4.71 19.98 -12.12
N LEU A 274 5.62 19.10 -12.49
CA LEU A 274 6.02 18.93 -13.88
C LEU A 274 4.89 18.32 -14.72
N ALA A 275 4.10 17.41 -14.16
CA ALA A 275 2.96 16.81 -14.83
C ALA A 275 1.85 17.83 -15.12
N ASP A 276 1.65 18.80 -14.23
CA ASP A 276 0.72 19.92 -14.47
C ASP A 276 1.19 20.82 -15.63
N ARG A 277 2.52 20.94 -15.85
CA ARG A 277 3.10 21.78 -16.90
C ARG A 277 3.22 21.07 -18.26
N TYR A 278 3.63 19.81 -18.28
CA TYR A 278 3.96 19.06 -19.50
C TYR A 278 2.91 18.01 -19.88
N GLY A 279 1.80 17.94 -19.11
CA GLY A 279 0.77 16.90 -19.24
C GLY A 279 1.09 15.64 -18.46
N ARG A 280 0.05 14.88 -18.15
CA ARG A 280 0.10 13.73 -17.23
C ARG A 280 0.64 12.45 -17.88
N LYS A 281 0.41 12.26 -19.18
CA LYS A 281 0.75 11.01 -19.91
C LYS A 281 2.22 10.63 -19.79
N PRO A 282 3.22 11.53 -20.01
CA PRO A 282 4.63 11.17 -19.91
C PRO A 282 5.02 10.64 -18.52
N PHE A 283 4.45 11.21 -17.45
CA PHE A 283 4.76 10.80 -16.08
C PHE A 283 4.16 9.44 -15.74
N VAL A 284 2.95 9.12 -16.24
CA VAL A 284 2.37 7.79 -16.09
C VAL A 284 3.18 6.76 -16.88
N VAL A 285 3.64 7.09 -18.10
CA VAL A 285 4.52 6.21 -18.88
C VAL A 285 5.83 5.96 -18.14
N ALA A 286 6.48 7.01 -17.62
CA ALA A 286 7.72 6.87 -16.86
C ALA A 286 7.52 5.96 -15.62
N THR A 287 6.42 6.14 -14.88
CA THR A 287 6.03 5.26 -13.78
C THR A 287 5.90 3.82 -14.22
N PHE A 288 5.18 3.55 -15.31
CA PHE A 288 4.96 2.20 -15.82
C PHE A 288 6.27 1.54 -16.29
N ILE A 289 7.17 2.31 -16.93
CA ILE A 289 8.52 1.85 -17.27
C ILE A 289 9.29 1.47 -16.01
N CYS A 290 9.29 2.33 -14.98
CA CYS A 290 9.97 2.03 -13.72
C CYS A 290 9.40 0.79 -13.01
N PHE A 291 8.07 0.58 -13.03
CA PHE A 291 7.47 -0.66 -12.53
C PHE A 291 7.97 -1.89 -13.28
N SER A 292 8.06 -1.79 -14.62
CA SER A 292 8.46 -2.90 -15.49
C SER A 292 9.94 -3.24 -15.35
N ILE A 293 10.81 -2.23 -15.24
CA ILE A 293 12.26 -2.42 -15.18
C ILE A 293 12.75 -2.79 -13.79
N PHE A 294 12.06 -2.40 -12.72
CA PHE A 294 12.47 -2.69 -11.36
C PHE A 294 12.74 -4.19 -11.09
N PRO A 295 11.86 -5.14 -11.44
CA PRO A 295 12.14 -6.56 -11.27
C PRO A 295 13.42 -6.99 -11.99
N LEU A 296 13.58 -6.55 -13.22
CA LEU A 296 14.76 -6.87 -14.04
C LEU A 296 16.04 -6.30 -13.41
N SER A 297 16.00 -5.05 -12.93
CA SER A 297 17.16 -4.42 -12.28
C SER A 297 17.59 -5.15 -11.00
N VAL A 298 16.62 -5.69 -10.22
CA VAL A 298 16.93 -6.50 -9.03
C VAL A 298 17.67 -7.79 -9.42
N VAL A 299 17.20 -8.52 -10.43
CA VAL A 299 17.82 -9.79 -10.86
C VAL A 299 19.19 -9.59 -11.47
N LEU A 300 19.41 -8.51 -12.21
CA LEU A 300 20.70 -8.19 -12.83
C LEU A 300 21.72 -7.63 -11.83
N SER A 301 21.30 -7.26 -10.63
CA SER A 301 22.17 -6.68 -9.60
C SER A 301 23.05 -7.76 -8.96
N ARG A 302 24.38 -7.62 -9.13
CA ARG A 302 25.38 -8.52 -8.53
C ARG A 302 26.18 -7.88 -7.39
N SER A 303 25.88 -6.64 -7.03
CA SER A 303 26.54 -5.92 -5.95
C SER A 303 25.53 -5.07 -5.16
N PHE A 304 25.89 -4.70 -3.94
CA PHE A 304 25.05 -3.81 -3.14
C PHE A 304 24.81 -2.46 -3.83
N ALA A 305 25.83 -1.89 -4.48
CA ALA A 305 25.70 -0.65 -5.24
C ALA A 305 24.70 -0.78 -6.40
N ALA A 306 24.71 -1.90 -7.14
CA ALA A 306 23.74 -2.16 -8.20
C ALA A 306 22.30 -2.30 -7.63
N LEU A 307 22.14 -2.94 -6.46
CA LEU A 307 20.87 -3.00 -5.76
C LEU A 307 20.39 -1.61 -5.32
N VAL A 308 21.28 -0.72 -4.88
CA VAL A 308 20.91 0.67 -4.56
C VAL A 308 20.30 1.34 -5.79
N VAL A 309 20.90 1.21 -6.97
CA VAL A 309 20.34 1.74 -8.23
C VAL A 309 18.99 1.10 -8.55
N ALA A 310 18.85 -0.22 -8.38
CA ALA A 310 17.58 -0.90 -8.59
C ALA A 310 16.50 -0.37 -7.66
N PHE A 311 16.79 -0.15 -6.38
CA PHE A 311 15.80 0.37 -5.42
C PHE A 311 15.51 1.88 -5.61
N VAL A 312 16.44 2.66 -6.16
CA VAL A 312 16.15 4.02 -6.65
C VAL A 312 15.13 3.95 -7.81
N ILE A 313 15.34 3.06 -8.80
CA ILE A 313 14.35 2.82 -9.87
C ILE A 313 13.00 2.39 -9.24
N GLY A 314 13.03 1.53 -8.22
CA GLY A 314 11.88 1.14 -7.44
C GLY A 314 11.14 2.30 -6.77
N GLY A 315 11.87 3.32 -6.30
CA GLY A 315 11.29 4.55 -5.74
C GLY A 315 10.66 5.46 -6.80
N LEU A 316 11.24 5.53 -7.99
CA LEU A 316 10.72 6.31 -9.11
C LEU A 316 9.39 5.78 -9.68
N ARG A 317 8.95 4.60 -9.28
CA ARG A 317 7.61 4.07 -9.62
C ARG A 317 6.45 4.99 -9.17
N GLU A 318 6.70 5.84 -8.18
CA GLU A 318 5.68 6.76 -7.64
C GLU A 318 5.56 8.09 -8.42
N LEU A 319 6.42 8.36 -9.42
CA LEU A 319 6.46 9.62 -10.17
C LEU A 319 5.11 10.05 -10.73
N GLY A 320 4.43 9.16 -11.43
CA GLY A 320 3.15 9.44 -12.11
C GLY A 320 1.92 8.96 -11.34
N GLU A 321 2.06 8.49 -10.09
CA GLU A 321 0.91 8.04 -9.30
C GLU A 321 -0.14 9.14 -9.07
N PRO A 322 0.21 10.41 -8.76
CA PRO A 322 -0.78 11.49 -8.69
C PRO A 322 -1.49 11.72 -10.01
N SER A 323 -0.74 11.74 -11.10
CA SER A 323 -1.28 11.92 -12.46
C SER A 323 -2.21 10.78 -12.87
N ARG A 324 -1.84 9.53 -12.58
CA ARG A 324 -2.68 8.35 -12.83
C ARG A 324 -3.99 8.40 -12.04
N LYS A 325 -3.92 8.73 -10.74
CA LYS A 325 -5.11 8.88 -9.89
C LYS A 325 -6.03 9.98 -10.38
N SER A 326 -5.47 11.12 -10.78
CA SER A 326 -6.23 12.22 -11.37
C SER A 326 -6.93 11.79 -12.65
N MET A 327 -6.24 11.11 -13.58
CA MET A 327 -6.86 10.56 -14.79
C MET A 327 -8.03 9.61 -14.50
N ILE A 328 -7.90 8.73 -13.48
CA ILE A 328 -9.00 7.82 -13.09
C ILE A 328 -10.23 8.62 -12.64
N VAL A 329 -10.04 9.69 -11.85
CA VAL A 329 -11.12 10.54 -11.35
C VAL A 329 -11.76 11.37 -12.45
N ASP A 330 -10.95 11.91 -13.38
CA ASP A 330 -11.42 12.78 -14.47
C ASP A 330 -12.16 12.00 -15.55
N LEU A 331 -11.75 10.75 -15.81
CA LEU A 331 -12.42 9.84 -16.76
C LEU A 331 -13.65 9.13 -16.16
N ALA A 332 -13.89 9.27 -14.86
CA ALA A 332 -15.07 8.72 -14.22
C ALA A 332 -16.30 9.61 -14.45
N ASP A 333 -17.47 8.99 -14.62
CA ASP A 333 -18.75 9.68 -14.79
C ASP A 333 -18.97 10.71 -13.65
N PRO A 334 -19.12 12.00 -13.95
CA PRO A 334 -19.32 13.05 -12.96
C PRO A 334 -20.50 12.80 -12.01
N THR A 335 -21.58 12.16 -12.49
CA THR A 335 -22.79 11.88 -11.71
C THR A 335 -22.62 10.67 -10.77
N ARG A 336 -21.67 9.79 -11.06
CA ARG A 336 -21.41 8.52 -10.33
C ARG A 336 -19.93 8.30 -10.04
N ARG A 337 -19.16 9.40 -9.91
CA ARG A 337 -17.69 9.37 -9.82
C ARG A 337 -17.16 8.39 -8.79
N GLY A 338 -17.64 8.47 -7.55
CA GLY A 338 -17.20 7.58 -6.48
C GLY A 338 -17.44 6.09 -6.78
N ARG A 339 -18.60 5.76 -7.36
CA ARG A 339 -18.94 4.38 -7.75
C ARG A 339 -18.05 3.88 -8.89
N THR A 340 -17.79 4.71 -9.91
CA THR A 340 -16.94 4.35 -11.05
C THR A 340 -15.50 4.12 -10.61
N VAL A 341 -14.96 4.98 -9.75
CA VAL A 341 -13.62 4.85 -9.17
C VAL A 341 -13.52 3.60 -8.28
N GLY A 342 -14.53 3.37 -7.42
CA GLY A 342 -14.58 2.17 -6.60
C GLY A 342 -14.61 0.88 -7.43
N LEU A 343 -15.41 0.86 -8.51
CA LEU A 343 -15.47 -0.26 -9.45
C LEU A 343 -14.12 -0.49 -10.15
N TYR A 344 -13.44 0.57 -10.57
CA TYR A 344 -12.11 0.51 -11.17
C TYR A 344 -11.12 -0.19 -10.22
N TYR A 345 -11.01 0.28 -8.98
CA TYR A 345 -10.07 -0.29 -8.01
C TYR A 345 -10.43 -1.73 -7.62
N LEU A 346 -11.70 -2.04 -7.45
CA LEU A 346 -12.15 -3.40 -7.12
C LEU A 346 -11.83 -4.39 -8.25
N THR A 347 -12.16 -4.03 -9.51
CA THR A 347 -11.85 -4.86 -10.68
C THR A 347 -10.35 -5.08 -10.80
N ARG A 348 -9.55 -4.02 -10.63
CA ARG A 348 -8.10 -4.11 -10.64
C ARG A 348 -7.59 -5.05 -9.55
N SER A 349 -7.99 -4.84 -8.30
CA SER A 349 -7.51 -5.62 -7.15
C SER A 349 -7.85 -7.10 -7.28
N LEU A 350 -9.06 -7.44 -7.70
CA LEU A 350 -9.45 -8.84 -7.97
C LEU A 350 -8.63 -9.47 -9.10
N SER A 351 -8.35 -8.70 -10.17
CA SER A 351 -7.57 -9.21 -11.33
C SER A 351 -6.11 -9.48 -10.98
N ILE A 352 -5.51 -8.71 -10.07
CA ILE A 352 -4.11 -8.88 -9.69
C ILE A 352 -3.91 -9.92 -8.57
N THR A 353 -4.96 -10.31 -7.87
CA THR A 353 -4.91 -11.25 -6.74
C THR A 353 -4.08 -12.51 -7.03
N PRO A 354 -4.17 -13.20 -8.18
CA PRO A 354 -3.40 -14.43 -8.41
C PRO A 354 -1.91 -14.19 -8.69
N ALA A 355 -1.46 -12.95 -8.86
CA ALA A 355 -0.11 -12.64 -9.30
C ALA A 355 0.97 -13.23 -8.37
N SER A 356 0.82 -13.09 -7.04
CA SER A 356 1.80 -13.56 -6.06
C SER A 356 1.91 -15.09 -6.05
N VAL A 357 0.81 -15.83 -6.16
CA VAL A 357 0.86 -17.30 -6.20
C VAL A 357 1.48 -17.78 -7.50
N ILE A 358 1.19 -17.14 -8.63
CA ILE A 358 1.85 -17.44 -9.92
C ILE A 358 3.36 -17.20 -9.79
N GLY A 359 3.77 -16.09 -9.18
CA GLY A 359 5.17 -15.80 -8.87
C GLY A 359 5.83 -16.92 -8.05
N GLY A 360 5.12 -17.45 -7.04
CA GLY A 360 5.58 -18.58 -6.22
C GLY A 360 5.80 -19.88 -7.00
N PHE A 361 4.92 -20.20 -7.95
CA PHE A 361 5.11 -21.35 -8.84
C PHE A 361 6.31 -21.15 -9.79
N LEU A 362 6.45 -19.97 -10.39
CA LEU A 362 7.58 -19.66 -11.26
C LEU A 362 8.91 -19.68 -10.50
N TRP A 363 8.94 -19.22 -9.25
CA TRP A 363 10.12 -19.29 -8.39
C TRP A 363 10.64 -20.71 -8.17
N ARG A 364 9.75 -21.70 -8.07
CA ARG A 364 10.14 -23.13 -7.91
C ARG A 364 10.93 -23.65 -9.09
N LEU A 365 10.74 -23.09 -10.29
CA LEU A 365 11.53 -23.43 -11.47
C LEU A 365 12.92 -22.75 -11.40
N ASN A 366 12.94 -21.47 -11.15
CA ASN A 366 14.17 -20.68 -10.90
C ASN A 366 13.79 -19.35 -10.24
N PRO A 367 14.53 -18.90 -9.20
CA PRO A 367 14.26 -17.65 -8.49
C PRO A 367 14.21 -16.39 -9.37
N ALA A 368 14.86 -16.40 -10.52
CA ALA A 368 14.88 -15.26 -11.46
C ALA A 368 13.66 -15.21 -12.39
N ILE A 369 12.99 -16.35 -12.65
CA ILE A 369 11.89 -16.42 -13.64
C ILE A 369 10.72 -15.48 -13.31
N PRO A 370 10.20 -15.40 -12.06
CA PRO A 370 9.11 -14.49 -11.76
C PRO A 370 9.45 -13.02 -12.03
N PHE A 371 10.71 -12.62 -11.90
CA PHE A 371 11.16 -11.25 -12.17
C PHE A 371 11.23 -10.96 -13.68
N PHE A 372 11.70 -11.90 -14.49
CA PHE A 372 11.66 -11.76 -15.95
C PHE A 372 10.23 -11.73 -16.48
N ALA A 373 9.37 -12.63 -15.98
CA ALA A 373 7.95 -12.66 -16.33
C ALA A 373 7.25 -11.35 -15.93
N ALA A 374 7.52 -10.85 -14.73
CA ALA A 374 7.00 -9.56 -14.24
C ALA A 374 7.43 -8.41 -15.16
N CYS A 375 8.71 -8.35 -15.56
CA CYS A 375 9.20 -7.34 -16.49
C CYS A 375 8.44 -7.39 -17.84
N ALA A 376 8.29 -8.58 -18.42
CA ALA A 376 7.58 -8.76 -19.70
C ALA A 376 6.11 -8.32 -19.60
N ILE A 377 5.42 -8.72 -18.53
CA ILE A 377 4.03 -8.31 -18.27
C ILE A 377 3.93 -6.80 -18.09
N GLY A 378 4.85 -6.19 -17.34
CA GLY A 378 4.88 -4.75 -17.12
C GLY A 378 5.13 -3.95 -18.40
N LEU A 379 6.09 -4.38 -19.23
CA LEU A 379 6.36 -3.77 -20.54
C LEU A 379 5.13 -3.87 -21.46
N THR A 380 4.44 -5.01 -21.46
CA THR A 380 3.18 -5.17 -22.21
C THR A 380 2.13 -4.17 -21.72
N GLY A 381 1.94 -4.01 -20.41
CA GLY A 381 1.03 -3.02 -19.85
C GLY A 381 1.41 -1.58 -20.22
N THR A 382 2.70 -1.27 -20.21
CA THR A 382 3.24 0.02 -20.63
C THR A 382 2.94 0.30 -22.10
N LEU A 383 3.17 -0.68 -22.98
CA LEU A 383 2.91 -0.57 -24.41
C LEU A 383 1.41 -0.36 -24.68
N ILE A 384 0.55 -1.14 -24.03
CA ILE A 384 -0.91 -0.97 -24.11
C ILE A 384 -1.29 0.47 -23.73
N PHE A 385 -0.75 1.02 -22.63
CA PHE A 385 -1.04 2.39 -22.23
C PHE A 385 -0.60 3.42 -23.28
N ILE A 386 0.62 3.30 -23.81
CA ILE A 386 1.16 4.22 -24.81
C ILE A 386 0.28 4.24 -26.06
N LEU A 387 -0.12 3.06 -26.55
CA LEU A 387 -0.85 2.90 -27.80
C LEU A 387 -2.35 3.22 -27.69
N THR A 388 -2.96 2.96 -26.52
CA THR A 388 -4.43 3.00 -26.41
C THR A 388 -4.97 4.22 -25.69
N VAL A 389 -4.20 4.87 -24.82
CA VAL A 389 -4.63 6.07 -24.07
C VAL A 389 -4.15 7.32 -24.81
N GLU A 390 -5.08 8.06 -25.39
CA GLU A 390 -4.78 9.27 -26.16
C GLU A 390 -4.28 10.42 -25.26
N ARG A 391 -3.46 11.32 -25.82
CA ARG A 391 -2.91 12.49 -25.08
C ARG A 391 -4.01 13.40 -24.53
N ARG A 392 -5.12 13.60 -25.27
CA ARG A 392 -6.25 14.45 -24.87
C ARG A 392 -6.94 14.03 -23.56
N TYR A 393 -6.77 12.79 -23.11
CA TYR A 393 -7.30 12.30 -21.84
C TYR A 393 -6.28 12.42 -20.68
N ALA A 394 -5.10 12.95 -20.96
CA ALA A 394 -3.98 13.05 -20.04
C ALA A 394 -3.38 14.46 -19.98
N SER A 395 -4.07 15.42 -20.59
CA SER A 395 -3.77 16.86 -20.49
C SER A 395 -4.34 17.47 -19.23
#